data_4fe4b49b6b2310dd0d19f9f78b0bce2f
#
_entry.id   4fe4b49b6b2310dd0d19f9f78b0bce2f
#
_cell.length_a   1.000
_cell.length_b   1.000
_cell.length_c   1.000
_cell.angle_alpha   90.00
_cell.angle_beta   90.00
_cell.angle_gamma   90.00
#
_symmetry.space_group_name_H-M   'P 1'
#
loop_
_entity.id
_entity.type
_entity.pdbx_description
1 polymer ?
#
loop_
_entity_poly.entity_id
_entity_poly.type
_entity_poly.pdbx_seq_one_letter_code
_entity_poly.pdbx_strand_id
1 'polypeptide(L)'
;MGHSPNKKITKMEKKLMNCAIALLAVFALTMTSCSKDDETTPKIEFQNVEIGHGGAAIIGKHIHLACKIFAEAKVKYINVSMKQKGGSSTLEKLYNDSKYVNVIDPVFHEHLILPETLAEGVYVVTISVKDMVGTTKSVSQEVKLTKQSSTAPVVTNLEILNPKTGLGVVKAKAGDMVLVKAHIEAAKIIKDMELEFHGKDEKPVALTDAQLKKYIGKKSVDFAEQIMVPADAPAGEYHFHFTVADEKGQSATGELEGFQIQ
;
A
#
# COMPACT_ATOMS: atom_id res chain seq x y z
N MET A 1 4.31 -14.07 -53.44
CA MET A 1 4.32 -12.74 -52.80
C MET A 1 3.37 -12.78 -51.61
N GLY A 2 3.86 -13.06 -50.41
CA GLY A 2 3.08 -13.16 -49.18
C GLY A 2 3.41 -11.99 -48.26
N HIS A 3 2.43 -11.13 -48.01
CA HIS A 3 2.53 -10.04 -47.05
C HIS A 3 2.28 -10.59 -45.64
N SER A 4 3.29 -10.51 -44.79
CA SER A 4 3.17 -10.75 -43.36
C SER A 4 2.63 -9.48 -42.68
N PRO A 5 1.59 -9.52 -41.84
CA PRO A 5 1.12 -8.36 -41.12
C PRO A 5 2.01 -8.12 -39.88
N ASN A 6 2.73 -7.00 -39.86
CA ASN A 6 3.45 -6.48 -38.72
C ASN A 6 2.44 -6.09 -37.63
N LYS A 7 2.37 -6.91 -36.57
CA LYS A 7 1.56 -6.63 -35.39
C LYS A 7 2.26 -5.52 -34.58
N LYS A 8 1.77 -4.29 -34.69
CA LYS A 8 2.18 -3.18 -33.82
C LYS A 8 1.76 -3.52 -32.38
N ILE A 9 2.72 -3.90 -31.56
CA ILE A 9 2.53 -4.01 -30.12
C ILE A 9 2.22 -2.61 -29.58
N THR A 10 1.03 -2.42 -29.02
CA THR A 10 0.57 -1.14 -28.53
C THR A 10 1.38 -0.70 -27.29
N LYS A 11 1.55 0.61 -27.15
CA LYS A 11 2.32 1.26 -26.06
C LYS A 11 1.84 0.85 -24.66
N MET A 12 0.59 0.38 -24.56
CA MET A 12 -0.03 -0.14 -23.35
C MET A 12 0.56 -1.48 -22.87
N GLU A 13 0.85 -2.41 -23.81
CA GLU A 13 1.46 -3.70 -23.44
C GLU A 13 2.88 -3.55 -22.90
N LYS A 14 3.61 -2.50 -23.32
CA LYS A 14 4.94 -2.18 -22.76
C LYS A 14 4.87 -1.54 -21.36
N LYS A 15 3.81 -0.79 -21.05
CA LYS A 15 3.62 -0.19 -19.70
C LYS A 15 3.27 -1.28 -18.66
N LEU A 16 2.41 -2.23 -19.02
CA LEU A 16 2.10 -3.39 -18.17
C LEU A 16 3.31 -4.30 -17.93
N MET A 17 4.24 -4.37 -18.88
CA MET A 17 5.45 -5.19 -18.73
C MET A 17 6.51 -4.55 -17.84
N ASN A 18 6.48 -3.21 -17.67
CA ASN A 18 7.41 -2.50 -16.77
C ASN A 18 6.92 -2.45 -15.32
N CYS A 19 5.61 -2.50 -15.06
CA CYS A 19 5.09 -2.67 -13.69
C CYS A 19 5.29 -4.10 -13.14
N ALA A 20 5.40 -5.11 -14.02
CA ALA A 20 5.58 -6.51 -13.62
C ALA A 20 7.02 -6.87 -13.15
N ILE A 21 7.98 -5.94 -13.23
CA ILE A 21 9.40 -6.22 -12.88
C ILE A 21 9.77 -5.69 -11.49
N ALA A 22 8.89 -4.91 -10.82
CA ALA A 22 9.12 -4.50 -9.42
C ALA A 22 8.72 -5.56 -8.38
N LEU A 23 8.18 -6.68 -8.80
CA LEU A 23 7.73 -7.78 -7.94
C LEU A 23 8.76 -8.90 -7.92
N LEU A 24 9.90 -8.73 -7.25
CA LEU A 24 10.72 -9.89 -6.79
C LEU A 24 11.94 -9.42 -5.99
N ALA A 25 11.75 -9.17 -4.72
CA ALA A 25 12.76 -9.40 -3.71
C ALA A 25 12.10 -9.64 -2.34
N VAL A 26 11.15 -10.56 -2.28
CA VAL A 26 10.76 -11.15 -0.99
C VAL A 26 11.85 -12.16 -0.63
N PHE A 27 12.95 -11.69 -0.04
CA PHE A 27 13.82 -12.54 0.74
C PHE A 27 13.18 -12.69 2.13
N ALA A 28 12.24 -13.61 2.24
CA ALA A 28 11.77 -14.10 3.52
C ALA A 28 12.95 -14.83 4.20
N LEU A 29 13.73 -14.10 4.98
CA LEU A 29 14.63 -14.71 5.95
C LEU A 29 13.75 -15.30 7.07
N THR A 30 13.31 -16.53 6.85
CA THR A 30 12.76 -17.34 7.94
C THR A 30 13.92 -17.67 8.86
N MET A 31 14.09 -16.92 9.94
CA MET A 31 14.88 -17.34 11.07
C MET A 31 14.13 -18.49 11.74
N THR A 32 14.36 -19.71 11.26
CA THR A 32 14.02 -20.91 12.00
C THR A 32 14.92 -20.95 13.23
N SER A 33 14.38 -20.63 14.38
CA SER A 33 14.92 -21.12 15.63
C SER A 33 14.86 -22.66 15.52
N CYS A 34 16.02 -23.32 15.48
CA CYS A 34 16.10 -24.75 15.56
C CYS A 34 15.64 -25.20 16.95
N SER A 35 14.38 -25.57 17.06
CA SER A 35 13.91 -26.58 18.01
C SER A 35 13.37 -27.74 17.18
N LYS A 36 13.73 -28.96 17.55
CA LYS A 36 13.24 -30.22 16.97
C LYS A 36 11.74 -30.09 16.71
N ASP A 37 11.29 -30.50 15.51
CA ASP A 37 9.89 -30.67 15.18
C ASP A 37 9.25 -31.60 16.19
N ASP A 38 8.73 -31.01 17.28
CA ASP A 38 7.87 -31.71 18.20
C ASP A 38 6.45 -31.51 17.64
N GLU A 39 5.78 -32.59 17.24
CA GLU A 39 4.44 -32.60 16.65
C GLU A 39 3.35 -31.93 17.53
N THR A 40 3.75 -31.38 18.68
CA THR A 40 2.89 -30.75 19.68
C THR A 40 2.91 -29.21 19.68
N THR A 41 3.81 -28.57 18.91
CA THR A 41 3.89 -27.11 18.91
C THR A 41 2.81 -26.50 18.00
N PRO A 42 1.88 -25.67 18.52
CA PRO A 42 0.84 -25.07 17.71
C PRO A 42 1.40 -24.26 16.54
N LYS A 43 0.74 -24.35 15.41
CA LYS A 43 1.19 -23.76 14.16
C LYS A 43 0.85 -22.29 14.10
N ILE A 44 1.82 -21.45 13.65
CA ILE A 44 1.61 -20.06 13.25
C ILE A 44 2.07 -19.90 11.81
N GLU A 45 1.25 -19.30 10.95
CA GLU A 45 1.57 -19.04 9.54
C GLU A 45 1.24 -17.61 9.15
N PHE A 46 2.01 -17.09 8.17
CA PHE A 46 1.77 -15.81 7.54
C PHE A 46 1.51 -16.02 6.05
N GLN A 47 0.53 -15.31 5.50
CA GLN A 47 0.20 -15.30 4.08
C GLN A 47 -0.02 -13.87 3.60
N ASN A 48 0.25 -13.60 2.33
CA ASN A 48 0.06 -12.29 1.70
C ASN A 48 0.70 -11.17 2.52
N VAL A 49 1.98 -11.34 2.86
CA VAL A 49 2.72 -10.37 3.67
C VAL A 49 3.10 -9.18 2.81
N GLU A 50 2.66 -7.99 3.24
CA GLU A 50 3.03 -6.71 2.66
C GLU A 50 3.54 -5.80 3.79
N ILE A 51 4.73 -5.24 3.60
CA ILE A 51 5.38 -4.33 4.54
C ILE A 51 5.90 -3.13 3.74
N GLY A 52 5.19 -2.03 3.81
CA GLY A 52 5.43 -0.84 3.00
C GLY A 52 5.12 -1.05 1.51
N HIS A 53 4.84 0.02 0.79
CA HIS A 53 4.63 -0.05 -0.66
C HIS A 53 5.96 -0.22 -1.39
N GLY A 54 6.15 -1.34 -2.08
CA GLY A 54 7.38 -1.63 -2.82
C GLY A 54 8.65 -1.62 -1.96
N GLY A 55 8.56 -1.87 -0.64
CA GLY A 55 9.71 -1.85 0.26
C GLY A 55 10.24 -0.45 0.58
N ALA A 56 9.42 0.59 0.49
CA ALA A 56 9.76 1.96 0.84
C ALA A 56 8.67 2.62 1.70
N ALA A 57 9.04 3.62 2.51
CA ALA A 57 8.11 4.47 3.23
C ALA A 57 8.73 5.85 3.51
N ILE A 58 7.88 6.84 3.83
CA ILE A 58 8.28 8.22 4.07
C ILE A 58 8.19 8.52 5.56
N ILE A 59 9.28 9.01 6.15
CA ILE A 59 9.35 9.47 7.54
C ILE A 59 8.36 10.64 7.73
N GLY A 60 7.62 10.62 8.84
CA GLY A 60 6.55 11.59 9.10
C GLY A 60 5.20 11.21 8.49
N LYS A 61 5.14 10.14 7.70
CA LYS A 61 3.92 9.51 7.20
C LYS A 61 3.70 8.16 7.90
N HIS A 62 2.83 7.33 7.38
CA HIS A 62 2.66 5.96 7.87
C HIS A 62 3.33 4.93 6.95
N ILE A 63 3.55 3.75 7.48
CA ILE A 63 3.93 2.56 6.73
C ILE A 63 2.75 1.58 6.76
N HIS A 64 2.36 1.10 5.60
CA HIS A 64 1.33 0.07 5.45
C HIS A 64 1.89 -1.29 5.86
N LEU A 65 1.11 -2.05 6.63
CA LEU A 65 1.46 -3.37 7.14
C LEU A 65 0.24 -4.28 6.96
N ALA A 66 0.36 -5.31 6.14
CA ALA A 66 -0.72 -6.26 5.92
C ALA A 66 -0.22 -7.70 5.89
N CYS A 67 -0.98 -8.61 6.47
CA CYS A 67 -0.83 -10.05 6.29
C CYS A 67 -2.06 -10.81 6.80
N LYS A 68 -2.28 -12.02 6.27
CA LYS A 68 -3.16 -12.99 6.92
C LYS A 68 -2.33 -13.82 7.88
N ILE A 69 -2.85 -13.99 9.08
CA ILE A 69 -2.23 -14.78 10.15
C ILE A 69 -3.12 -15.99 10.41
N PHE A 70 -2.53 -17.16 10.50
CA PHE A 70 -3.15 -18.33 11.10
C PHE A 70 -2.36 -18.68 12.37
N ALA A 71 -3.01 -18.75 13.52
CA ALA A 71 -2.43 -19.12 14.80
C ALA A 71 -3.33 -20.15 15.47
N GLU A 72 -2.95 -21.43 15.40
CA GLU A 72 -3.74 -22.57 15.89
C GLU A 72 -4.17 -22.41 17.36
N ALA A 73 -3.27 -21.93 18.23
CA ALA A 73 -3.53 -21.65 19.63
C ALA A 73 -4.04 -20.22 19.88
N LYS A 74 -4.56 -19.53 18.86
CA LYS A 74 -5.08 -18.16 18.89
C LYS A 74 -4.03 -17.10 19.21
N VAL A 75 -4.15 -15.95 18.61
CA VAL A 75 -3.24 -14.81 18.81
C VAL A 75 -3.37 -14.27 20.23
N LYS A 76 -2.25 -14.07 20.90
CA LYS A 76 -2.14 -13.35 22.18
C LYS A 76 -1.83 -11.88 21.94
N TYR A 77 -0.90 -11.59 21.04
CA TYR A 77 -0.58 -10.23 20.55
C TYR A 77 0.21 -10.31 19.26
N ILE A 78 0.23 -9.19 18.54
CA ILE A 78 1.09 -8.95 17.39
C ILE A 78 2.03 -7.82 17.76
N ASN A 79 3.33 -7.97 17.51
CA ASN A 79 4.32 -6.93 17.72
C ASN A 79 4.99 -6.57 16.40
N VAL A 80 5.04 -5.30 16.09
CA VAL A 80 5.80 -4.76 14.96
C VAL A 80 7.05 -4.07 15.50
N SER A 81 8.21 -4.48 15.03
CA SER A 81 9.47 -3.82 15.34
C SER A 81 10.19 -3.39 14.06
N MET A 82 10.76 -2.20 14.09
CA MET A 82 11.58 -1.64 13.02
C MET A 82 12.95 -1.32 13.57
N LYS A 83 14.01 -1.84 12.94
CA LYS A 83 15.41 -1.61 13.36
C LYS A 83 16.23 -1.16 12.16
N GLN A 84 16.90 -0.01 12.30
CA GLN A 84 17.79 0.51 11.26
C GLN A 84 19.01 -0.39 11.07
N LYS A 85 19.31 -0.77 9.83
CA LYS A 85 20.54 -1.50 9.50
C LYS A 85 21.75 -0.58 9.62
N GLY A 86 22.72 -0.98 10.45
CA GLY A 86 23.94 -0.19 10.67
C GLY A 86 23.73 1.10 11.48
N GLY A 87 22.57 1.29 12.09
CA GLY A 87 22.23 2.44 12.94
C GLY A 87 21.58 2.01 14.24
N SER A 88 21.19 2.98 15.05
CA SER A 88 20.56 2.77 16.36
C SER A 88 19.07 3.12 16.39
N SER A 89 18.50 3.62 15.29
CA SER A 89 17.11 4.05 15.24
C SER A 89 16.17 2.84 15.25
N THR A 90 15.18 2.87 16.16
CA THR A 90 14.21 1.79 16.35
C THR A 90 12.81 2.34 16.56
N LEU A 91 11.81 1.54 16.19
CA LEU A 91 10.39 1.80 16.49
C LEU A 91 9.75 0.45 16.84
N GLU A 92 8.89 0.43 17.87
CA GLU A 92 8.11 -0.75 18.23
C GLU A 92 6.65 -0.37 18.47
N LYS A 93 5.74 -1.26 18.05
CA LYS A 93 4.31 -1.12 18.27
C LYS A 93 3.70 -2.48 18.61
N LEU A 94 3.02 -2.53 19.75
CA LEU A 94 2.26 -3.70 20.18
C LEU A 94 0.78 -3.52 19.80
N TYR A 95 0.21 -4.57 19.20
CA TYR A 95 -1.21 -4.69 18.86
C TYR A 95 -1.81 -5.81 19.70
N ASN A 96 -2.64 -5.42 20.65
CA ASN A 96 -3.33 -6.31 21.58
C ASN A 96 -4.85 -6.02 21.65
N ASP A 97 -5.38 -5.46 20.57
CA ASP A 97 -6.80 -5.15 20.43
C ASP A 97 -7.62 -6.42 20.26
N SER A 98 -8.90 -6.34 20.64
CA SER A 98 -9.85 -7.45 20.57
C SER A 98 -10.05 -7.98 19.12
N LYS A 99 -9.76 -7.17 18.11
CA LYS A 99 -9.81 -7.59 16.70
C LYS A 99 -8.75 -8.65 16.35
N TYR A 100 -7.67 -8.75 17.14
CA TYR A 100 -6.59 -9.71 16.94
C TYR A 100 -6.51 -10.74 18.05
N VAL A 101 -6.68 -10.30 19.30
CA VAL A 101 -6.51 -11.15 20.48
C VAL A 101 -7.60 -12.21 20.55
N ASN A 102 -7.20 -13.46 20.82
CA ASN A 102 -8.06 -14.64 20.91
C ASN A 102 -8.69 -15.06 19.57
N VAL A 103 -8.15 -14.62 18.44
CA VAL A 103 -8.56 -14.97 17.08
C VAL A 103 -7.56 -15.97 16.48
N ILE A 104 -8.06 -16.96 15.71
CA ILE A 104 -7.23 -17.98 15.05
C ILE A 104 -6.66 -17.46 13.73
N ASP A 105 -7.47 -16.76 12.94
CA ASP A 105 -7.18 -16.34 11.57
C ASP A 105 -7.42 -14.84 11.34
N PRO A 106 -6.80 -13.95 12.14
CA PRO A 106 -6.99 -12.52 11.92
C PRO A 106 -6.34 -12.04 10.61
N VAL A 107 -6.98 -11.07 9.97
CA VAL A 107 -6.35 -10.24 8.95
C VAL A 107 -5.70 -9.07 9.66
N PHE A 108 -4.38 -9.04 9.68
CA PHE A 108 -3.60 -7.91 10.18
C PHE A 108 -3.47 -6.89 9.05
N HIS A 109 -4.04 -5.70 9.27
CA HIS A 109 -4.01 -4.60 8.33
C HIS A 109 -3.92 -3.31 9.15
N GLU A 110 -2.76 -2.66 9.12
CA GLU A 110 -2.45 -1.52 9.97
C GLU A 110 -1.60 -0.48 9.25
N HIS A 111 -1.80 0.76 9.64
CA HIS A 111 -0.98 1.89 9.24
C HIS A 111 -0.19 2.38 10.45
N LEU A 112 1.11 2.08 10.49
CA LEU A 112 1.99 2.49 11.57
C LEU A 112 2.59 3.86 11.26
N ILE A 113 2.28 4.87 12.06
CA ILE A 113 2.86 6.22 11.93
C ILE A 113 4.37 6.16 12.19
N LEU A 114 5.14 6.72 11.25
CA LEU A 114 6.59 6.84 11.34
C LEU A 114 6.95 8.22 11.93
N PRO A 115 7.47 8.29 13.17
CA PRO A 115 7.87 9.55 13.77
C PRO A 115 8.92 10.31 12.93
N GLU A 116 8.83 11.63 12.85
CA GLU A 116 9.82 12.46 12.15
C GLU A 116 11.25 12.37 12.72
N THR A 117 11.36 11.84 13.94
CA THR A 117 12.64 11.59 14.62
C THR A 117 13.41 10.38 14.10
N LEU A 118 12.79 9.54 13.28
CA LEU A 118 13.48 8.42 12.66
C LEU A 118 14.58 8.91 11.71
N ALA A 119 15.69 8.19 11.68
CA ALA A 119 16.77 8.44 10.73
C ALA A 119 16.43 7.85 9.36
N GLU A 120 16.91 8.48 8.28
CA GLU A 120 16.85 7.88 6.95
C GLU A 120 17.73 6.63 6.87
N GLY A 121 17.35 5.66 6.05
CA GLY A 121 18.12 4.44 5.84
C GLY A 121 17.27 3.21 5.60
N VAL A 122 17.92 2.06 5.57
CA VAL A 122 17.25 0.76 5.45
C VAL A 122 16.91 0.25 6.84
N TYR A 123 15.68 -0.19 7.01
CA TYR A 123 15.17 -0.80 8.24
C TYR A 123 14.77 -2.24 7.97
N VAL A 124 15.02 -3.12 8.93
CA VAL A 124 14.36 -4.42 9.01
C VAL A 124 13.08 -4.23 9.79
N VAL A 125 11.96 -4.40 9.12
CA VAL A 125 10.62 -4.37 9.72
C VAL A 125 10.18 -5.80 9.97
N THR A 126 9.81 -6.11 11.20
CA THR A 126 9.44 -7.46 11.64
C THR A 126 8.05 -7.45 12.24
N ILE A 127 7.17 -8.29 11.72
CA ILE A 127 5.86 -8.61 12.31
C ILE A 127 6.02 -9.92 13.07
N SER A 128 5.83 -9.90 14.38
CA SER A 128 5.93 -11.05 15.28
C SER A 128 4.58 -11.36 15.89
N VAL A 129 4.15 -12.60 15.78
CA VAL A 129 2.91 -13.10 16.40
C VAL A 129 3.28 -14.01 17.56
N LYS A 130 2.70 -13.75 18.72
CA LYS A 130 2.72 -14.68 19.86
C LYS A 130 1.32 -15.23 20.11
N ASP A 131 1.22 -16.55 20.29
CA ASP A 131 -0.04 -17.21 20.60
C ASP A 131 -0.31 -17.32 22.11
N MET A 132 -1.48 -17.85 22.48
CA MET A 132 -1.91 -17.98 23.88
C MET A 132 -1.10 -19.00 24.68
N VAL A 133 -0.43 -19.95 24.04
CA VAL A 133 0.41 -20.96 24.70
C VAL A 133 1.89 -20.55 24.73
N GLY A 134 2.25 -19.43 24.08
CA GLY A 134 3.58 -18.85 24.16
C GLY A 134 4.46 -19.08 22.94
N THR A 135 3.99 -19.80 21.90
CA THR A 135 4.68 -19.95 20.62
C THR A 135 4.80 -18.58 19.95
N THR A 136 5.95 -18.32 19.34
CA THR A 136 6.20 -17.07 18.61
C THR A 136 6.74 -17.36 17.23
N LYS A 137 6.19 -16.70 16.21
CA LYS A 137 6.71 -16.73 14.85
C LYS A 137 6.73 -15.31 14.26
N SER A 138 7.69 -15.05 13.39
CA SER A 138 7.90 -13.72 12.81
C SER A 138 8.14 -13.78 11.32
N VAL A 139 7.80 -12.71 10.63
CA VAL A 139 8.16 -12.43 9.25
C VAL A 139 8.82 -11.06 9.19
N SER A 140 9.83 -10.89 8.34
CA SER A 140 10.57 -9.64 8.24
C SER A 140 10.81 -9.24 6.77
N GLN A 141 10.84 -7.94 6.54
CA GLN A 141 11.18 -7.36 5.24
C GLN A 141 12.06 -6.11 5.43
N GLU A 142 12.95 -5.85 4.49
CA GLU A 142 13.71 -4.60 4.45
C GLU A 142 12.87 -3.50 3.81
N VAL A 143 12.83 -2.34 4.47
CA VAL A 143 12.14 -1.15 4.00
C VAL A 143 13.10 0.02 4.02
N LYS A 144 13.14 0.77 2.92
CA LYS A 144 13.92 2.01 2.83
C LYS A 144 13.09 3.18 3.33
N LEU A 145 13.51 3.81 4.42
CA LEU A 145 12.92 5.05 4.91
C LEU A 145 13.67 6.26 4.37
N THR A 146 12.91 7.22 3.82
CA THR A 146 13.42 8.52 3.35
C THR A 146 12.56 9.64 3.87
N LYS A 147 13.12 10.84 3.98
CA LYS A 147 12.32 12.05 4.19
C LYS A 147 11.68 12.46 2.87
N GLN A 148 10.46 13.00 2.94
CA GLN A 148 9.86 13.59 1.76
C GLN A 148 10.72 14.76 1.27
N SER A 149 11.05 14.75 -0.02
CA SER A 149 11.74 15.88 -0.63
C SER A 149 10.88 17.15 -0.53
N SER A 150 11.46 18.27 -0.14
CA SER A 150 10.77 19.57 -0.14
C SER A 150 10.30 20.03 -1.53
N THR A 151 10.77 19.35 -2.59
CA THR A 151 10.40 19.61 -3.98
C THR A 151 9.49 18.52 -4.56
N ALA A 152 9.14 17.50 -3.81
CA ALA A 152 8.16 16.49 -4.22
C ALA A 152 6.78 17.14 -4.43
N PRO A 153 5.93 16.56 -5.28
CA PRO A 153 4.54 16.95 -5.37
C PRO A 153 3.83 16.91 -4.00
N VAL A 154 2.77 17.65 -3.86
CA VAL A 154 1.87 17.63 -2.70
C VAL A 154 0.46 17.43 -3.21
N VAL A 155 -0.26 16.48 -2.63
CA VAL A 155 -1.68 16.22 -2.89
C VAL A 155 -2.46 16.64 -1.67
N THR A 156 -3.39 17.58 -1.84
CA THR A 156 -4.24 18.10 -0.77
C THR A 156 -5.71 18.07 -1.18
N ASN A 157 -6.60 18.23 -0.22
CA ASN A 157 -8.06 18.29 -0.45
C ASN A 157 -8.56 17.09 -1.29
N LEU A 158 -8.00 15.91 -1.04
CA LEU A 158 -8.48 14.69 -1.69
C LEU A 158 -9.86 14.33 -1.17
N GLU A 159 -10.80 14.17 -2.08
CA GLU A 159 -12.21 13.88 -1.77
C GLU A 159 -12.78 12.89 -2.78
N ILE A 160 -13.66 11.99 -2.30
CA ILE A 160 -14.54 11.18 -3.15
C ILE A 160 -15.97 11.67 -2.95
N LEU A 161 -16.59 12.08 -4.04
CA LEU A 161 -17.91 12.71 -4.05
C LEU A 161 -18.91 11.92 -4.92
N ASN A 162 -20.18 12.05 -4.60
CA ASN A 162 -21.24 11.62 -5.50
C ASN A 162 -21.27 12.57 -6.72
N PRO A 163 -21.18 12.06 -7.96
CA PRO A 163 -21.06 12.90 -9.14
C PRO A 163 -22.33 13.71 -9.46
N LYS A 164 -23.49 13.33 -8.90
CA LYS A 164 -24.76 14.04 -9.13
C LYS A 164 -25.05 15.11 -8.08
N THR A 165 -24.69 14.85 -6.83
CA THR A 165 -25.00 15.75 -5.69
C THR A 165 -23.80 16.59 -5.24
N GLY A 166 -22.57 16.19 -5.58
CA GLY A 166 -21.35 16.82 -5.10
C GLY A 166 -21.06 16.59 -3.61
N LEU A 167 -21.83 15.74 -2.94
CA LEU A 167 -21.62 15.42 -1.53
C LEU A 167 -20.57 14.32 -1.37
N GLY A 168 -19.80 14.38 -0.28
CA GLY A 168 -18.84 13.36 0.08
C GLY A 168 -19.48 11.98 0.23
N VAL A 169 -18.81 10.95 -0.26
CA VAL A 169 -19.23 9.56 -0.10
C VAL A 169 -18.11 8.73 0.51
N VAL A 170 -18.48 7.90 1.49
CA VAL A 170 -17.59 6.94 2.15
C VAL A 170 -17.90 5.50 1.76
N LYS A 171 -18.84 5.29 0.85
CA LYS A 171 -19.23 3.98 0.33
C LYS A 171 -19.84 4.05 -1.06
N ALA A 172 -19.59 3.03 -1.88
CA ALA A 172 -20.20 2.83 -3.19
C ALA A 172 -20.27 1.34 -3.54
N LYS A 173 -20.97 0.98 -4.58
CA LYS A 173 -20.96 -0.39 -5.11
C LYS A 173 -19.83 -0.52 -6.12
N ALA A 174 -19.31 -1.75 -6.28
CA ALA A 174 -18.46 -2.08 -7.41
C ALA A 174 -19.16 -1.72 -8.73
N GLY A 175 -18.47 -1.00 -9.62
CA GLY A 175 -19.00 -0.48 -10.88
C GLY A 175 -19.69 0.89 -10.79
N ASP A 176 -19.92 1.44 -9.61
CA ASP A 176 -20.47 2.79 -9.47
C ASP A 176 -19.47 3.87 -9.95
N MET A 177 -20.02 4.99 -10.45
CA MET A 177 -19.21 6.16 -10.77
C MET A 177 -19.13 7.08 -9.55
N VAL A 178 -17.90 7.51 -9.24
CA VAL A 178 -17.64 8.52 -8.21
C VAL A 178 -16.82 9.67 -8.80
N LEU A 179 -16.91 10.86 -8.23
CA LEU A 179 -16.12 12.03 -8.61
C LEU A 179 -14.96 12.18 -7.61
N VAL A 180 -13.73 12.07 -8.09
CA VAL A 180 -12.53 12.32 -7.29
C VAL A 180 -12.07 13.74 -7.52
N LYS A 181 -11.81 14.48 -6.44
CA LYS A 181 -11.21 15.81 -6.46
C LYS A 181 -9.94 15.83 -5.61
N ALA A 182 -8.95 16.59 -6.06
CA ALA A 182 -7.75 16.89 -5.29
C ALA A 182 -7.10 18.17 -5.81
N HIS A 183 -6.37 18.88 -4.95
CA HIS A 183 -5.47 19.93 -5.36
C HIS A 183 -4.04 19.41 -5.35
N ILE A 184 -3.28 19.65 -6.41
CA ILE A 184 -1.91 19.16 -6.58
C ILE A 184 -0.99 20.33 -6.87
N GLU A 185 0.05 20.45 -6.05
CA GLU A 185 1.17 21.39 -6.26
C GLU A 185 2.46 20.60 -6.45
N ALA A 186 3.27 20.98 -7.44
CA ALA A 186 4.55 20.36 -7.72
C ALA A 186 5.61 21.39 -8.11
N ALA A 187 6.81 21.28 -7.55
CA ALA A 187 7.94 22.14 -7.92
C ALA A 187 8.39 21.91 -9.38
N LYS A 188 8.17 20.71 -9.88
CA LYS A 188 8.45 20.27 -11.26
C LYS A 188 7.16 19.86 -11.95
N ILE A 189 7.20 19.73 -13.29
CA ILE A 189 5.99 19.34 -14.02
C ILE A 189 5.55 17.92 -13.65
N ILE A 190 4.26 17.76 -13.48
CA ILE A 190 3.61 16.46 -13.23
C ILE A 190 3.81 15.59 -14.47
N LYS A 191 4.30 14.38 -14.27
CA LYS A 191 4.57 13.41 -15.33
C LYS A 191 3.63 12.22 -15.30
N ASP A 192 3.20 11.80 -14.11
CA ASP A 192 2.34 10.64 -13.94
C ASP A 192 1.35 10.81 -12.80
N MET A 193 0.21 10.13 -12.92
CA MET A 193 -0.85 10.08 -11.91
C MET A 193 -1.43 8.68 -11.88
N GLU A 194 -1.53 8.11 -10.69
CA GLU A 194 -2.07 6.78 -10.44
C GLU A 194 -3.13 6.86 -9.35
N LEU A 195 -4.24 6.19 -9.56
CA LEU A 195 -5.32 6.06 -8.59
C LEU A 195 -5.56 4.57 -8.34
N GLU A 196 -5.79 4.21 -7.09
CA GLU A 196 -6.10 2.83 -6.73
C GLU A 196 -7.01 2.76 -5.49
N PHE A 197 -7.81 1.73 -5.43
CA PHE A 197 -8.46 1.28 -4.20
C PHE A 197 -7.62 0.14 -3.62
N HIS A 198 -7.04 0.39 -2.47
CA HIS A 198 -6.18 -0.53 -1.75
C HIS A 198 -6.93 -1.14 -0.58
N GLY A 199 -7.16 -2.43 -0.63
CA GLY A 199 -7.84 -3.19 0.42
C GLY A 199 -7.21 -4.57 0.57
N LYS A 200 -8.02 -5.60 0.52
CA LYS A 200 -7.54 -6.98 0.50
C LYS A 200 -6.68 -7.30 -0.73
N ASP A 201 -7.00 -6.67 -1.86
CA ASP A 201 -6.28 -6.71 -3.11
C ASP A 201 -6.14 -5.27 -3.61
N GLU A 202 -5.06 -4.95 -4.32
CA GLU A 202 -4.90 -3.68 -5.01
C GLU A 202 -5.79 -3.63 -6.25
N LYS A 203 -6.55 -2.55 -6.40
CA LYS A 203 -7.47 -2.32 -7.51
C LYS A 203 -7.14 -0.99 -8.19
N PRO A 204 -6.26 -1.01 -9.22
CA PRO A 204 -5.90 0.21 -9.93
C PRO A 204 -7.09 0.75 -10.72
N VAL A 205 -7.18 2.06 -10.78
CA VAL A 205 -8.18 2.81 -11.56
C VAL A 205 -7.48 3.45 -12.76
N ALA A 206 -7.84 3.02 -13.96
CA ALA A 206 -7.26 3.57 -15.17
C ALA A 206 -7.86 4.94 -15.50
N LEU A 207 -7.01 5.96 -15.61
CA LEU A 207 -7.34 7.23 -16.23
C LEU A 207 -7.13 7.13 -17.75
N THR A 208 -8.06 7.69 -18.52
CA THR A 208 -7.93 7.77 -19.97
C THR A 208 -6.85 8.78 -20.37
N ASP A 209 -6.28 8.63 -21.57
CA ASP A 209 -5.32 9.60 -22.12
C ASP A 209 -5.92 11.02 -22.19
N ALA A 210 -7.22 11.14 -22.42
CA ALA A 210 -7.91 12.43 -22.46
C ALA A 210 -7.98 13.11 -21.07
N GLN A 211 -8.18 12.32 -20.01
CA GLN A 211 -8.14 12.78 -18.63
C GLN A 211 -6.72 13.19 -18.25
N LEU A 212 -5.74 12.33 -18.47
CA LEU A 212 -4.33 12.61 -18.14
C LEU A 212 -3.79 13.87 -18.83
N LYS A 213 -4.14 14.10 -20.09
CA LYS A 213 -3.71 15.31 -20.84
C LYS A 213 -4.14 16.64 -20.21
N LYS A 214 -5.18 16.64 -19.36
CA LYS A 214 -5.62 17.86 -18.67
C LYS A 214 -4.61 18.30 -17.59
N TYR A 215 -3.83 17.38 -17.06
CA TYR A 215 -3.01 17.56 -15.85
C TYR A 215 -1.51 17.41 -16.09
N ILE A 216 -1.11 16.43 -16.90
CA ILE A 216 0.29 16.17 -17.21
C ILE A 216 0.96 17.37 -17.89
N GLY A 217 2.20 17.68 -17.49
CA GLY A 217 2.98 18.83 -17.98
C GLY A 217 2.73 20.12 -17.21
N LYS A 218 1.84 20.13 -16.22
CA LYS A 218 1.55 21.27 -15.34
C LYS A 218 2.25 21.11 -13.99
N LYS A 219 2.34 22.19 -13.22
CA LYS A 219 2.90 22.22 -11.87
C LYS A 219 1.83 22.37 -10.79
N SER A 220 0.72 23.03 -11.11
CA SER A 220 -0.41 23.22 -10.21
C SER A 220 -1.68 22.86 -10.94
N VAL A 221 -2.52 22.01 -10.35
CA VAL A 221 -3.77 21.57 -10.94
C VAL A 221 -4.83 21.27 -9.88
N ASP A 222 -6.07 21.61 -10.22
CA ASP A 222 -7.25 21.09 -9.53
C ASP A 222 -7.74 19.87 -10.31
N PHE A 223 -7.49 18.70 -9.76
CA PHE A 223 -7.95 17.43 -10.33
C PHE A 223 -9.44 17.26 -10.02
N ALA A 224 -10.22 16.91 -11.05
CA ALA A 224 -11.65 16.62 -10.90
C ALA A 224 -12.10 15.67 -12.01
N GLU A 225 -12.11 14.38 -11.74
CA GLU A 225 -12.50 13.36 -12.72
C GLU A 225 -13.49 12.36 -12.13
N GLN A 226 -14.44 11.96 -12.96
CA GLN A 226 -15.28 10.80 -12.66
C GLN A 226 -14.50 9.52 -12.97
N ILE A 227 -14.45 8.64 -11.99
CA ILE A 227 -13.83 7.33 -12.08
C ILE A 227 -14.84 6.23 -11.72
N MET A 228 -14.62 5.04 -12.23
CA MET A 228 -15.41 3.88 -11.86
C MET A 228 -14.77 3.17 -10.66
N VAL A 229 -15.54 2.88 -9.63
CA VAL A 229 -15.15 1.92 -8.60
C VAL A 229 -14.93 0.57 -9.30
N PRO A 230 -13.77 -0.09 -9.13
CA PRO A 230 -13.47 -1.31 -9.87
C PRO A 230 -14.59 -2.35 -9.74
N ALA A 231 -15.10 -2.82 -10.89
CA ALA A 231 -16.27 -3.69 -10.94
C ALA A 231 -15.98 -5.11 -10.39
N ASP A 232 -14.71 -5.47 -10.34
CA ASP A 232 -14.22 -6.75 -9.80
C ASP A 232 -13.71 -6.63 -8.35
N ALA A 233 -13.89 -5.46 -7.71
CA ALA A 233 -13.51 -5.29 -6.32
C ALA A 233 -14.48 -6.03 -5.39
N PRO A 234 -14.00 -6.94 -4.53
CA PRO A 234 -14.86 -7.56 -3.52
C PRO A 234 -15.37 -6.53 -2.50
N ALA A 235 -16.54 -6.81 -1.93
CA ALA A 235 -17.07 -5.97 -0.86
C ALA A 235 -16.10 -5.96 0.34
N GLY A 236 -15.90 -4.78 0.92
CA GLY A 236 -14.96 -4.60 2.03
C GLY A 236 -14.52 -3.16 2.24
N GLU A 237 -13.62 -2.97 3.19
CA GLU A 237 -12.97 -1.70 3.47
C GLU A 237 -11.75 -1.50 2.58
N TYR A 238 -11.61 -0.29 2.04
CA TYR A 238 -10.52 0.12 1.15
C TYR A 238 -9.98 1.48 1.58
N HIS A 239 -8.70 1.68 1.30
CA HIS A 239 -8.05 2.98 1.26
C HIS A 239 -7.98 3.44 -0.19
N PHE A 240 -8.30 4.69 -0.45
CA PHE A 240 -8.15 5.24 -1.79
C PHE A 240 -6.86 6.02 -1.87
N HIS A 241 -5.96 5.63 -2.76
CA HIS A 241 -4.68 6.27 -3.00
C HIS A 241 -4.70 7.05 -4.30
N PHE A 242 -4.20 8.27 -4.22
CA PHE A 242 -3.93 9.11 -5.38
C PHE A 242 -2.45 9.50 -5.39
N THR A 243 -1.66 8.84 -6.20
CA THR A 243 -0.22 9.06 -6.33
C THR A 243 0.08 9.95 -7.53
N VAL A 244 0.89 10.97 -7.30
CA VAL A 244 1.35 11.90 -8.32
C VAL A 244 2.87 11.88 -8.37
N ALA A 245 3.45 11.72 -9.56
CA ALA A 245 4.89 11.76 -9.78
C ALA A 245 5.27 12.93 -10.72
N ASP A 246 6.40 13.58 -10.43
CA ASP A 246 6.97 14.62 -11.26
C ASP A 246 7.98 14.09 -12.31
N GLU A 247 8.50 14.97 -13.17
CA GLU A 247 9.49 14.63 -14.19
C GLU A 247 10.84 14.14 -13.63
N LYS A 248 11.11 14.37 -12.34
CA LYS A 248 12.30 13.90 -11.63
C LYS A 248 12.08 12.56 -10.93
N GLY A 249 10.87 12.00 -11.03
CA GLY A 249 10.49 10.76 -10.36
C GLY A 249 10.24 10.92 -8.85
N GLN A 250 10.12 12.16 -8.35
CA GLN A 250 9.65 12.40 -7.00
C GLN A 250 8.12 12.24 -6.97
N SER A 251 7.60 11.59 -5.96
CA SER A 251 6.16 11.32 -5.86
C SER A 251 5.60 11.67 -4.49
N ALA A 252 4.29 11.86 -4.46
CA ALA A 252 3.50 11.95 -3.25
C ALA A 252 2.17 11.25 -3.46
N THR A 253 1.67 10.63 -2.40
CA THR A 253 0.35 9.99 -2.36
C THR A 253 -0.55 10.75 -1.39
N GLY A 254 -1.71 11.15 -1.88
CA GLY A 254 -2.87 11.50 -1.06
C GLY A 254 -3.67 10.25 -0.77
N GLU A 255 -4.22 10.13 0.43
CA GLU A 255 -4.92 8.94 0.89
C GLU A 255 -6.23 9.31 1.58
N LEU A 256 -7.27 8.50 1.33
CA LEU A 256 -8.53 8.49 2.06
C LEU A 256 -8.76 7.10 2.64
N GLU A 257 -8.88 7.02 3.96
CA GLU A 257 -9.14 5.78 4.68
C GLU A 257 -10.64 5.49 4.80
N GLY A 258 -10.98 4.21 5.04
CA GLY A 258 -12.32 3.80 5.44
C GLY A 258 -13.39 3.84 4.35
N PHE A 259 -13.02 3.84 3.06
CA PHE A 259 -13.97 3.72 1.97
C PHE A 259 -14.54 2.31 1.89
N GLN A 260 -15.86 2.16 1.81
CA GLN A 260 -16.52 0.86 1.77
C GLN A 260 -17.01 0.53 0.35
N ILE A 261 -16.52 -0.57 -0.23
CA ILE A 261 -17.11 -1.16 -1.45
C ILE A 261 -18.16 -2.19 -1.04
N GLN A 262 -19.38 -2.10 -1.63
CA GLN A 262 -20.55 -2.92 -1.29
C GLN A 262 -20.96 -3.83 -2.45
#